data_0c260ce3be540447c6a29da133db7a66
#
_entry.id   0c260ce3be540447c6a29da133db7a66
#
_cell.length_a   1.000
_cell.length_b   1.000
_cell.length_c   1.000
_cell.angle_alpha   90.00
_cell.angle_beta   90.00
_cell.angle_gamma   90.00
#
_symmetry.space_group_name_H-M   'P 1'
#
loop_
_entity.id
_entity.type
_entity.pdbx_description
1 polymer ?
#
loop_
_entity_poly.entity_id
_entity_poly.type
_entity_poly.pdbx_seq_one_letter_code
_entity_poly.pdbx_strand_id
1 'polypeptide(L)'
;MKNQKTSLRRQPQQQRSQKRVEQILDAAAIIFDQVSFEAATTHTIASQAKTAVGSLYQFFPDKLAIFNALELRHVERVRIMWDKLFRPEIIQLPFVNFIHTLVTQVEELFEQPTSRIVFRQF
;
A
#
# COMPACT_ATOMS: atom_id res chain seq x y z
N MET A 1 -11.18 -32.28 6.86
CA MET A 1 -12.53 -32.04 6.31
C MET A 1 -13.30 -31.00 7.10
N LYS A 2 -13.25 -31.04 8.41
CA LYS A 2 -13.81 -29.93 9.23
C LYS A 2 -13.18 -28.59 8.89
N ASN A 3 -11.89 -28.60 8.53
CA ASN A 3 -11.14 -27.38 8.20
C ASN A 3 -11.60 -26.74 6.89
N GLN A 4 -12.10 -27.54 5.93
CA GLN A 4 -12.56 -27.00 4.65
C GLN A 4 -13.84 -26.16 4.80
N LYS A 5 -14.80 -26.63 5.59
CA LYS A 5 -16.01 -25.84 5.87
C LYS A 5 -15.69 -24.54 6.60
N THR A 6 -14.79 -24.60 7.58
CA THR A 6 -14.35 -23.44 8.34
C THR A 6 -13.58 -22.45 7.43
N SER A 7 -12.70 -22.96 6.55
CA SER A 7 -11.97 -22.13 5.58
C SER A 7 -12.92 -21.39 4.64
N LEU A 8 -13.94 -22.08 4.10
CA LEU A 8 -14.90 -21.47 3.18
C LEU A 8 -15.69 -20.35 3.85
N ARG A 9 -16.06 -20.51 5.13
CA ARG A 9 -16.76 -19.47 5.88
C ARG A 9 -15.86 -18.29 6.21
N ARG A 10 -14.57 -18.53 6.50
CA ARG A 10 -13.61 -17.50 6.86
C ARG A 10 -13.15 -16.67 5.66
N GLN A 11 -13.03 -17.29 4.49
CA GLN A 11 -12.55 -16.60 3.30
C GLN A 11 -13.34 -15.33 2.96
N PRO A 12 -14.69 -15.34 2.92
CA PRO A 12 -15.44 -14.11 2.65
C PRO A 12 -15.21 -13.02 3.70
N GLN A 13 -15.12 -13.38 4.98
CA GLN A 13 -14.85 -12.41 6.05
C GLN A 13 -13.44 -11.87 5.96
N GLN A 14 -12.44 -12.72 5.70
CA GLN A 14 -11.06 -12.30 5.52
C GLN A 14 -10.92 -11.38 4.32
N GLN A 15 -11.61 -11.70 3.22
CA GLN A 15 -11.60 -10.87 2.03
C GLN A 15 -12.23 -9.50 2.28
N ARG A 16 -13.34 -9.46 3.02
CA ARG A 16 -13.99 -8.20 3.39
C ARG A 16 -13.08 -7.35 4.28
N SER A 17 -12.45 -7.97 5.29
CA SER A 17 -11.54 -7.29 6.20
C SER A 17 -10.33 -6.76 5.44
N GLN A 18 -9.73 -7.57 4.57
CA GLN A 18 -8.59 -7.17 3.76
C GLN A 18 -8.96 -6.02 2.82
N LYS A 19 -10.14 -6.09 2.21
CA LYS A 19 -10.65 -5.03 1.34
C LYS A 19 -10.83 -3.73 2.12
N ARG A 20 -11.36 -3.82 3.34
CA ARG A 20 -11.53 -2.65 4.21
C ARG A 20 -10.19 -2.04 4.59
N VAL A 21 -9.21 -2.88 4.95
CA VAL A 21 -7.85 -2.42 5.25
C VAL A 21 -7.26 -1.70 4.03
N GLU A 22 -7.39 -2.26 2.84
CA GLU A 22 -6.89 -1.64 1.62
C GLU A 22 -7.56 -0.29 1.35
N GLN A 23 -8.87 -0.20 1.57
CA GLN A 23 -9.59 1.08 1.43
C GLN A 23 -9.07 2.14 2.39
N ILE A 24 -8.81 1.76 3.63
CA ILE A 24 -8.28 2.68 4.64
C ILE A 24 -6.86 3.11 4.27
N LEU A 25 -6.02 2.19 3.84
CA LEU A 25 -4.64 2.49 3.45
C LEU A 25 -4.59 3.40 2.22
N ASP A 26 -5.43 3.14 1.21
CA ASP A 26 -5.50 4.00 0.03
C ASP A 26 -5.93 5.41 0.40
N ALA A 27 -6.94 5.53 1.25
CA ALA A 27 -7.44 6.82 1.72
C ALA A 27 -6.36 7.56 2.54
N ALA A 28 -5.68 6.84 3.43
CA ALA A 28 -4.63 7.40 4.26
C ALA A 28 -3.47 7.93 3.43
N ALA A 29 -3.07 7.19 2.39
CA ALA A 29 -2.00 7.62 1.50
C ALA A 29 -2.35 8.95 0.82
N ILE A 30 -3.59 9.09 0.37
CA ILE A 30 -4.08 10.34 -0.23
C ILE A 30 -4.03 11.48 0.79
N ILE A 31 -4.55 11.26 1.98
CA ILE A 31 -4.60 12.31 3.02
C ILE A 31 -3.19 12.71 3.46
N PHE A 32 -2.31 11.76 3.73
CA PHE A 32 -0.93 12.06 4.11
C PHE A 32 -0.17 12.79 3.00
N ASP A 33 -0.47 12.50 1.74
CA ASP A 33 0.15 13.18 0.61
C ASP A 33 -0.34 14.63 0.49
N GLN A 34 -1.61 14.88 0.80
CA GLN A 34 -2.23 16.20 0.68
C GLN A 34 -1.89 17.13 1.83
N VAL A 35 -1.90 16.63 3.09
CA VAL A 35 -1.87 17.53 4.25
C VAL A 35 -0.69 17.27 5.20
N SER A 36 0.08 16.25 5.06
CA SER A 36 1.15 15.81 5.97
C SER A 36 0.66 14.85 7.04
N PHE A 37 1.63 14.15 7.65
CA PHE A 37 1.32 13.20 8.72
C PHE A 37 0.73 13.92 9.95
N GLU A 38 1.32 15.04 10.35
CA GLU A 38 0.90 15.77 11.56
C GLU A 38 -0.52 16.32 11.43
N ALA A 39 -0.85 16.84 10.26
CA ALA A 39 -2.17 17.45 10.01
C ALA A 39 -3.25 16.40 9.78
N ALA A 40 -2.91 15.19 9.35
CA ALA A 40 -3.87 14.14 9.09
C ALA A 40 -4.47 13.63 10.40
N THR A 41 -5.76 13.25 10.34
CA THR A 41 -6.46 12.66 11.48
C THR A 41 -7.13 11.37 11.05
N THR A 42 -7.37 10.47 12.01
CA THR A 42 -8.12 9.23 11.74
C THR A 42 -9.52 9.53 11.22
N HIS A 43 -10.13 10.64 11.66
CA HIS A 43 -11.46 11.06 11.18
C HIS A 43 -11.42 11.45 9.71
N THR A 44 -10.43 12.23 9.28
CA THR A 44 -10.32 12.62 7.87
C THR A 44 -9.99 11.41 6.99
N ILE A 45 -9.17 10.48 7.50
CA ILE A 45 -8.85 9.25 6.77
C ILE A 45 -10.11 8.38 6.62
N ALA A 46 -10.88 8.20 7.71
CA ALA A 46 -12.12 7.43 7.66
C ALA A 46 -13.13 8.03 6.68
N SER A 47 -13.25 9.36 6.70
CA SER A 47 -14.11 10.07 5.76
C SER A 47 -13.70 9.84 4.31
N GLN A 48 -12.41 9.96 4.02
CA GLN A 48 -11.86 9.69 2.68
C GLN A 48 -12.10 8.24 2.26
N ALA A 49 -12.00 7.30 3.20
CA ALA A 49 -12.23 5.87 2.95
C ALA A 49 -13.71 5.51 2.86
N LYS A 50 -14.60 6.46 3.14
CA LYS A 50 -16.05 6.25 3.17
C LYS A 50 -16.44 5.16 4.18
N THR A 51 -15.82 5.21 5.35
CA THR A 51 -16.10 4.27 6.43
C THR A 51 -16.25 5.03 7.76
N ALA A 52 -16.92 4.43 8.72
CA ALA A 52 -17.03 4.99 10.06
C ALA A 52 -15.66 4.93 10.75
N VAL A 53 -15.37 5.94 11.58
CA VAL A 53 -14.09 5.97 12.33
C VAL A 53 -13.98 4.78 13.28
N GLY A 54 -15.11 4.28 13.81
CA GLY A 54 -15.09 3.06 14.63
C GLY A 54 -14.61 1.84 13.87
N SER A 55 -14.99 1.72 12.59
CA SER A 55 -14.50 0.64 11.74
C SER A 55 -13.00 0.76 11.49
N LEU A 56 -12.50 1.98 11.31
CA LEU A 56 -11.06 2.21 11.17
C LEU A 56 -10.32 1.73 12.41
N TYR A 57 -10.81 2.07 13.59
CA TYR A 57 -10.17 1.67 14.85
C TYR A 57 -10.17 0.17 15.10
N GLN A 58 -11.04 -0.59 14.44
CA GLN A 58 -10.98 -2.05 14.50
C GLN A 58 -9.71 -2.61 13.88
N PHE A 59 -9.11 -1.89 12.93
CA PHE A 59 -7.93 -2.35 12.20
C PHE A 59 -6.66 -1.61 12.62
N PHE A 60 -6.75 -0.34 12.99
CA PHE A 60 -5.61 0.50 13.31
C PHE A 60 -5.88 1.32 14.57
N PRO A 61 -5.05 1.18 15.60
CA PRO A 61 -5.27 1.93 16.85
C PRO A 61 -5.06 3.43 16.73
N ASP A 62 -4.20 3.86 15.79
CA ASP A 62 -3.86 5.27 15.59
C ASP A 62 -3.32 5.50 14.19
N LYS A 63 -3.05 6.76 13.85
CA LYS A 63 -2.53 7.09 12.51
C LYS A 63 -1.10 6.62 12.29
N LEU A 64 -0.31 6.45 13.36
CA LEU A 64 1.04 5.92 13.23
C LEU A 64 1.01 4.46 12.75
N ALA A 65 0.09 3.66 13.28
CA ALA A 65 -0.11 2.28 12.83
C ALA A 65 -0.47 2.23 11.35
N ILE A 66 -1.30 3.17 10.88
CA ILE A 66 -1.66 3.29 9.47
C ILE A 66 -0.42 3.63 8.63
N PHE A 67 0.36 4.60 9.09
CA PHE A 67 1.59 5.00 8.38
C PHE A 67 2.59 3.84 8.30
N ASN A 68 2.78 3.09 9.39
CA ASN A 68 3.65 1.92 9.40
C ASN A 68 3.20 0.86 8.38
N ALA A 69 1.89 0.66 8.25
CA ALA A 69 1.34 -0.25 7.24
C ALA A 69 1.63 0.25 5.82
N LEU A 70 1.60 1.56 5.60
CA LEU A 70 1.96 2.14 4.31
C LEU A 70 3.45 1.98 4.01
N GLU A 71 4.31 2.06 5.03
CA GLU A 71 5.73 1.78 4.85
C GLU A 71 5.96 0.34 4.38
N LEU A 72 5.26 -0.62 4.98
CA LEU A 72 5.34 -2.03 4.56
C LEU A 72 4.83 -2.21 3.13
N ARG A 73 3.76 -1.52 2.76
CA ARG A 73 3.23 -1.54 1.39
C ARG A 73 4.28 -1.02 0.40
N HIS A 74 4.98 0.05 0.76
CA HIS A 74 6.04 0.62 -0.07
C HIS A 74 7.19 -0.38 -0.26
N VAL A 75 7.65 -0.99 0.83
CA VAL A 75 8.72 -2.01 0.77
C VAL A 75 8.31 -3.15 -0.17
N GLU A 76 7.07 -3.61 -0.08
CA GLU A 76 6.60 -4.70 -0.95
C GLU A 76 6.56 -4.27 -2.42
N ARG A 77 6.15 -3.06 -2.73
CA ARG A 77 6.13 -2.53 -4.09
C ARG A 77 7.54 -2.40 -4.66
N VAL A 78 8.49 -1.95 -3.83
CA VAL A 78 9.90 -1.88 -4.22
C VAL A 78 10.45 -3.26 -4.49
N ARG A 79 10.13 -4.25 -3.65
CA ARG A 79 10.54 -5.62 -3.84
C ARG A 79 10.04 -6.18 -5.17
N ILE A 80 8.76 -5.96 -5.47
CA ILE A 80 8.16 -6.39 -6.73
C ILE A 80 8.87 -5.73 -7.93
N MET A 81 9.18 -4.44 -7.82
CA MET A 81 9.90 -3.71 -8.86
C MET A 81 11.26 -4.36 -9.13
N TRP A 82 12.04 -4.63 -8.07
CA TRP A 82 13.35 -5.26 -8.22
C TRP A 82 13.24 -6.66 -8.79
N ASP A 83 12.25 -7.45 -8.37
CA ASP A 83 12.03 -8.80 -8.91
C ASP A 83 11.81 -8.76 -10.42
N LYS A 84 11.07 -7.76 -10.92
CA LYS A 84 10.86 -7.58 -12.35
C LYS A 84 12.14 -7.20 -13.07
N LEU A 85 12.91 -6.26 -12.50
CA LEU A 85 14.14 -5.76 -13.13
C LEU A 85 15.23 -6.83 -13.19
N PHE A 86 15.25 -7.77 -12.25
CA PHE A 86 16.25 -8.83 -12.24
C PHE A 86 15.85 -10.08 -13.00
N ARG A 87 14.73 -10.06 -13.71
CA ARG A 87 14.38 -11.18 -14.61
C ARG A 87 15.39 -11.27 -15.75
N PRO A 88 15.73 -12.49 -16.19
CA PRO A 88 16.74 -12.66 -17.24
C PRO A 88 16.46 -11.88 -18.51
N GLU A 89 15.19 -11.81 -18.94
CA GLU A 89 14.78 -11.11 -20.15
C GLU A 89 14.98 -9.60 -20.04
N ILE A 90 15.02 -9.05 -18.81
CA ILE A 90 15.27 -7.63 -18.58
C ILE A 90 16.76 -7.35 -18.40
N ILE A 91 17.46 -8.19 -17.61
CA ILE A 91 18.90 -8.04 -17.35
C ILE A 91 19.69 -8.14 -18.65
N GLN A 92 19.25 -8.97 -19.59
CA GLN A 92 19.93 -9.20 -20.85
C GLN A 92 19.68 -8.13 -21.90
N LEU A 93 18.83 -7.14 -21.61
CA LEU A 93 18.60 -6.01 -22.53
C LEU A 93 19.89 -5.23 -22.74
N PRO A 94 20.05 -4.59 -23.92
CA PRO A 94 21.11 -3.61 -24.09
C PRO A 94 21.05 -2.55 -22.98
N PHE A 95 22.20 -2.03 -22.58
CA PHE A 95 22.32 -1.16 -21.41
C PHE A 95 21.34 0.01 -21.43
N VAL A 96 21.21 0.69 -22.58
CA VAL A 96 20.31 1.84 -22.72
C VAL A 96 18.87 1.41 -22.49
N ASN A 97 18.47 0.25 -23.01
CA ASN A 97 17.11 -0.29 -22.85
C ASN A 97 16.84 -0.67 -21.40
N PHE A 98 17.83 -1.25 -20.73
CA PHE A 98 17.71 -1.58 -19.30
C PHE A 98 17.51 -0.31 -18.47
N ILE A 99 18.32 0.72 -18.72
CA ILE A 99 18.20 2.00 -17.98
C ILE A 99 16.83 2.64 -18.25
N HIS A 100 16.33 2.58 -19.48
CA HIS A 100 15.00 3.10 -19.80
C HIS A 100 13.92 2.35 -19.03
N THR A 101 14.01 1.02 -18.95
CA THR A 101 13.08 0.19 -18.18
C THR A 101 13.15 0.54 -16.70
N LEU A 102 14.35 0.69 -16.15
CA LEU A 102 14.56 1.08 -14.76
C LEU A 102 13.89 2.42 -14.45
N VAL A 103 14.12 3.43 -15.28
CA VAL A 103 13.53 4.76 -15.09
C VAL A 103 12.00 4.68 -15.13
N THR A 104 11.44 3.93 -16.07
CA THR A 104 10.00 3.76 -16.21
C THR A 104 9.41 3.11 -14.94
N GLN A 105 10.08 2.08 -14.41
CA GLN A 105 9.61 1.41 -13.19
C GLN A 105 9.66 2.34 -11.98
N VAL A 106 10.67 3.16 -11.86
CA VAL A 106 10.78 4.14 -10.77
C VAL A 106 9.70 5.21 -10.90
N GLU A 107 9.44 5.70 -12.11
CA GLU A 107 8.37 6.68 -12.35
C GLU A 107 7.01 6.11 -11.95
N GLU A 108 6.71 4.88 -12.35
CA GLU A 108 5.46 4.22 -11.99
C GLU A 108 5.31 4.06 -10.48
N LEU A 109 6.40 3.73 -9.79
CA LEU A 109 6.40 3.60 -8.34
C LEU A 109 5.97 4.91 -7.69
N PHE A 110 6.53 6.05 -8.13
CA PHE A 110 6.25 7.36 -7.54
C PHE A 110 4.96 8.01 -8.03
N GLU A 111 4.25 7.40 -8.97
CA GLU A 111 2.86 7.77 -9.26
C GLU A 111 1.94 7.43 -8.08
N GLN A 112 2.34 6.47 -7.25
CA GLN A 112 1.55 6.06 -6.08
C GLN A 112 1.82 7.00 -4.91
N PRO A 113 0.77 7.56 -4.27
CA PRO A 113 0.99 8.45 -3.11
C PRO A 113 1.70 7.77 -1.96
N THR A 114 1.48 6.46 -1.75
CA THR A 114 2.18 5.69 -0.71
C THR A 114 3.69 5.84 -0.81
N SER A 115 4.24 5.68 -2.02
CA SER A 115 5.70 5.76 -2.22
C SER A 115 6.21 7.17 -1.99
N ARG A 116 5.45 8.18 -2.43
CA ARG A 116 5.84 9.59 -2.23
C ARG A 116 5.92 9.96 -0.76
N ILE A 117 4.91 9.58 0.03
CA ILE A 117 4.88 9.95 1.46
C ILE A 117 5.95 9.24 2.25
N VAL A 118 6.20 7.97 1.97
CA VAL A 118 7.24 7.20 2.67
C VAL A 118 8.62 7.76 2.33
N PHE A 119 8.87 8.04 1.06
CA PHE A 119 10.16 8.57 0.61
C PHE A 119 10.46 9.93 1.25
N ARG A 120 9.46 10.78 1.42
CA ARG A 120 9.65 12.11 2.03
C ARG A 120 10.08 12.05 3.50
N GLN A 121 9.85 10.93 4.20
CA GLN A 121 10.28 10.77 5.58
C GLN A 121 11.77 10.44 5.72
N PHE A 122 12.42 10.08 4.62
CA PHE A 122 13.85 9.86 4.59
C PHE A 122 14.56 11.06 3.97
#